data_66c58810a0dc28b5682e53f92e220449
#
_entry.id   66c58810a0dc28b5682e53f92e220449
#
_cell.length_a   1.000
_cell.length_b   1.000
_cell.length_c   1.000
_cell.angle_alpha   90.00
_cell.angle_beta   90.00
_cell.angle_gamma   90.00
#
_symmetry.space_group_name_H-M   'P 1'
#
loop_
_entity.id
_entity.type
_entity.pdbx_description
1 polymer ?
#
loop_
_entity_poly.entity_id
_entity_poly.type
_entity_poly.pdbx_seq_one_letter_code
_entity_poly.pdbx_strand_id
1 'polypeptide(L)'
;EIIQCPGRAHPVSLDYLPAPDRYSLPEVIATTVVMALDAQLGGDLLVFLPGRREIKRSINASQARLSGRDIDLLPLYGGLSLEAQEKVLTRGPSSKRRVIFATNIAETSLTIEGIVGVIDSGLERVLRYDPVSDMTRLETARISKASAIQRAGRAGRYRSAGSRGSGV
;
A
#
# COMPACT_ATOMS: atom_id res chain seq x y z
N GLU A 1 16.12 31.33 -11.51
CA GLU A 1 16.49 30.83 -10.18
C GLU A 1 16.00 29.39 -10.07
N ILE A 2 16.93 28.42 -9.96
CA ILE A 2 16.56 27.00 -9.83
C ILE A 2 16.58 26.69 -8.33
N ILE A 3 15.40 26.46 -7.77
CA ILE A 3 15.28 26.01 -6.36
C ILE A 3 15.42 24.50 -6.33
N GLN A 4 16.58 24.00 -5.91
CA GLN A 4 16.78 22.57 -5.61
C GLN A 4 16.37 22.30 -4.16
N CYS A 5 15.33 21.51 -3.97
CA CYS A 5 14.96 21.01 -2.66
C CYS A 5 15.47 19.54 -2.55
N PRO A 6 16.59 19.28 -1.86
CA PRO A 6 17.08 17.91 -1.67
C PRO A 6 16.16 17.18 -0.71
N GLY A 7 15.21 16.42 -1.26
CA GLY A 7 14.41 15.50 -0.47
C GLY A 7 15.30 14.41 0.14
N ARG A 8 15.19 14.18 1.45
CA ARG A 8 15.86 13.06 2.10
C ARG A 8 15.14 11.76 1.71
N ALA A 9 15.67 11.05 0.72
CA ALA A 9 15.26 9.69 0.42
C ALA A 9 16.00 8.73 1.34
N HIS A 10 15.26 7.92 2.09
CA HIS A 10 15.86 6.81 2.83
C HIS A 10 16.01 5.61 1.88
N PRO A 11 17.09 4.80 2.01
CA PRO A 11 17.25 3.61 1.19
C PRO A 11 16.08 2.65 1.43
N VAL A 12 15.46 2.19 0.35
CA VAL A 12 14.38 1.20 0.35
C VAL A 12 14.95 -0.09 -0.22
N SER A 13 14.89 -1.19 0.54
CA SER A 13 15.16 -2.52 0.01
C SER A 13 13.93 -3.04 -0.73
N LEU A 14 14.14 -3.67 -1.88
CA LEU A 14 13.08 -4.21 -2.73
C LEU A 14 13.22 -5.73 -2.81
N ASP A 15 12.19 -6.43 -2.38
CA ASP A 15 12.07 -7.87 -2.51
C ASP A 15 10.96 -8.19 -3.52
N TYR A 16 11.27 -9.08 -4.49
CA TYR A 16 10.32 -9.48 -5.52
C TYR A 16 9.80 -10.88 -5.25
N LEU A 17 8.49 -11.01 -5.15
CA LEU A 17 7.81 -12.28 -5.04
C LEU A 17 7.24 -12.72 -6.41
N PRO A 18 7.09 -14.04 -6.66
CA PRO A 18 6.39 -14.52 -7.86
C PRO A 18 5.01 -13.91 -7.96
N ALA A 19 4.62 -13.48 -9.16
CA ALA A 19 3.32 -12.87 -9.38
C ALA A 19 2.22 -13.93 -9.15
N PRO A 20 1.27 -13.68 -8.21
CA PRO A 20 0.15 -14.58 -8.00
C PRO A 20 -0.84 -14.50 -9.16
N ASP A 21 -1.61 -15.57 -9.36
CA ASP A 21 -2.80 -15.47 -10.18
C ASP A 21 -3.85 -14.58 -9.50
N ARG A 22 -4.86 -14.14 -10.28
CA ARG A 22 -5.90 -13.23 -9.78
C ARG A 22 -6.77 -13.84 -8.66
N TYR A 23 -6.82 -15.16 -8.52
CA TYR A 23 -7.63 -15.85 -7.53
C TYR A 23 -6.89 -16.02 -6.21
N SER A 24 -5.59 -16.25 -6.28
CA SER A 24 -4.71 -16.39 -5.11
C SER A 24 -4.21 -15.06 -4.56
N LEU A 25 -4.39 -13.93 -5.28
CA LEU A 25 -3.91 -12.62 -4.86
C LEU A 25 -4.27 -12.25 -3.41
N PRO A 26 -5.52 -12.39 -2.92
CA PRO A 26 -5.84 -12.04 -1.54
C PRO A 26 -5.05 -12.84 -0.51
N GLU A 27 -4.84 -14.14 -0.77
CA GLU A 27 -4.11 -15.04 0.13
C GLU A 27 -2.61 -14.73 0.15
N VAL A 28 -2.03 -14.44 -1.03
CA VAL A 28 -0.63 -14.03 -1.15
C VAL A 28 -0.40 -12.71 -0.42
N ILE A 29 -1.27 -11.72 -0.62
CA ILE A 29 -1.22 -10.44 0.09
C ILE A 29 -1.31 -10.66 1.60
N ALA A 30 -2.25 -11.47 2.08
CA ALA A 30 -2.40 -11.74 3.51
C ALA A 30 -1.15 -12.40 4.11
N THR A 31 -0.54 -13.34 3.39
CA THR A 31 0.72 -13.97 3.82
C THR A 31 1.86 -12.95 3.86
N THR A 32 1.99 -12.13 2.81
CA THR A 32 3.03 -11.10 2.73
C THR A 32 2.87 -10.04 3.84
N VAL A 33 1.62 -9.66 4.17
CA VAL A 33 1.33 -8.76 5.29
C VAL A 33 1.82 -9.36 6.60
N VAL A 34 1.53 -10.64 6.87
CA VAL A 34 2.02 -11.33 8.09
C VAL A 34 3.55 -11.32 8.12
N MET A 35 4.21 -11.71 7.04
CA MET A 35 5.69 -11.72 6.95
C MET A 35 6.29 -10.32 7.20
N ALA A 36 5.73 -9.28 6.60
CA ALA A 36 6.19 -7.91 6.79
C ALA A 36 5.97 -7.40 8.23
N LEU A 37 4.89 -7.84 8.88
CA LEU A 37 4.63 -7.52 10.27
C LEU A 37 5.60 -8.26 11.22
N ASP A 38 5.93 -9.50 10.93
CA ASP A 38 6.84 -10.32 11.71
C ASP A 38 8.31 -9.90 11.55
N ALA A 39 8.67 -9.27 10.44
CA ALA A 39 9.99 -8.65 10.25
C ALA A 39 10.28 -7.45 11.17
N GLN A 40 9.38 -7.14 12.12
CA GLN A 40 9.51 -6.10 13.16
C GLN A 40 9.86 -4.70 12.62
N LEU A 41 9.49 -4.39 11.39
CA LEU A 41 9.52 -3.04 10.87
C LEU A 41 8.54 -2.20 11.71
N GLY A 42 9.03 -1.40 12.62
CA GLY A 42 8.17 -0.51 13.42
C GLY A 42 7.45 0.48 12.52
N GLY A 43 6.12 0.61 12.63
CA GLY A 43 5.31 1.54 11.86
C GLY A 43 4.28 0.84 10.97
N ASP A 44 3.62 1.61 10.11
CA ASP A 44 2.47 1.16 9.33
C ASP A 44 2.88 0.56 7.98
N LEU A 45 2.04 -0.31 7.42
CA LEU A 45 2.21 -0.89 6.09
C LEU A 45 1.19 -0.31 5.11
N LEU A 46 1.62 -0.08 3.87
CA LEU A 46 0.76 0.31 2.76
C LEU A 46 0.73 -0.80 1.72
N VAL A 47 -0.46 -1.26 1.37
CA VAL A 47 -0.68 -2.36 0.42
C VAL A 47 -1.39 -1.82 -0.82
N PHE A 48 -0.74 -1.86 -1.98
CA PHE A 48 -1.34 -1.43 -3.24
C PHE A 48 -2.07 -2.58 -3.95
N LEU A 49 -3.34 -2.34 -4.28
CA LEU A 49 -4.25 -3.28 -4.92
C LEU A 49 -5.02 -2.61 -6.07
N PRO A 50 -5.44 -3.37 -7.09
CA PRO A 50 -6.05 -2.79 -8.28
C PRO A 50 -7.44 -2.18 -8.03
N GLY A 51 -8.19 -2.65 -7.04
CA GLY A 51 -9.54 -2.15 -6.84
C GLY A 51 -10.19 -2.51 -5.51
N ARG A 52 -11.37 -1.93 -5.27
CA ARG A 52 -12.18 -2.11 -4.06
C ARG A 52 -12.46 -3.59 -3.74
N ARG A 53 -12.72 -4.40 -4.77
CA ARG A 53 -13.04 -5.83 -4.60
C ARG A 53 -11.85 -6.59 -4.05
N GLU A 54 -10.67 -6.35 -4.60
CA GLU A 54 -9.42 -6.96 -4.18
C GLU A 54 -9.03 -6.48 -2.78
N ILE A 55 -9.23 -5.19 -2.47
CA ILE A 55 -9.04 -4.63 -1.12
C ILE A 55 -9.90 -5.40 -0.10
N LYS A 56 -11.21 -5.51 -0.34
CA LYS A 56 -12.12 -6.20 0.59
C LYS A 56 -11.72 -7.66 0.82
N ARG A 57 -11.38 -8.38 -0.26
CA ARG A 57 -10.97 -9.79 -0.16
C ARG A 57 -9.64 -9.95 0.59
N SER A 58 -8.67 -9.07 0.33
CA SER A 58 -7.37 -9.10 1.01
C SER A 58 -7.47 -8.71 2.49
N ILE A 59 -8.33 -7.76 2.84
CA ILE A 59 -8.63 -7.44 4.25
C ILE A 59 -9.21 -8.67 4.96
N ASN A 60 -10.23 -9.32 4.38
CA ASN A 60 -10.85 -10.50 5.00
C ASN A 60 -9.83 -11.65 5.18
N ALA A 61 -8.99 -11.92 4.18
CA ALA A 61 -7.94 -12.94 4.26
C ALA A 61 -6.88 -12.58 5.32
N SER A 62 -6.50 -11.30 5.40
CA SER A 62 -5.55 -10.81 6.42
C SER A 62 -6.14 -10.86 7.83
N GLN A 63 -7.41 -10.52 7.99
CA GLN A 63 -8.09 -10.56 9.29
C GLN A 63 -8.12 -11.96 9.88
N ALA A 64 -8.37 -12.99 9.06
CA ALA A 64 -8.34 -14.38 9.50
C ALA A 64 -6.95 -14.79 10.00
N ARG A 65 -5.86 -14.32 9.37
CA ARG A 65 -4.47 -14.65 9.73
C ARG A 65 -3.91 -13.81 10.89
N LEU A 66 -4.46 -12.63 11.12
CA LEU A 66 -4.02 -11.69 12.14
C LEU A 66 -4.92 -11.71 13.39
N SER A 67 -5.79 -12.72 13.51
CA SER A 67 -6.65 -12.88 14.67
C SER A 67 -5.83 -12.87 15.97
N GLY A 68 -6.22 -12.04 16.93
CA GLY A 68 -5.51 -11.87 18.20
C GLY A 68 -4.34 -10.88 18.19
N ARG A 69 -4.01 -10.25 17.03
CA ARG A 69 -3.02 -9.17 16.94
C ARG A 69 -3.73 -7.81 17.00
N ASP A 70 -3.14 -6.86 17.72
CA ASP A 70 -3.67 -5.48 17.86
C ASP A 70 -3.24 -4.63 16.64
N ILE A 71 -3.90 -4.85 15.50
CA ILE A 71 -3.60 -4.24 14.21
C ILE A 71 -4.88 -3.76 13.56
N ASP A 72 -4.88 -2.53 13.06
CA ASP A 72 -5.99 -1.96 12.30
C ASP A 72 -5.81 -2.24 10.80
N LEU A 73 -6.80 -2.88 10.17
CA LEU A 73 -6.85 -3.13 8.73
C LEU A 73 -7.79 -2.12 8.08
N LEU A 74 -7.25 -1.18 7.32
CA LEU A 74 -7.96 0.00 6.82
C LEU A 74 -8.02 0.01 5.29
N PRO A 75 -9.21 0.18 4.68
CA PRO A 75 -9.33 0.38 3.23
C PRO A 75 -9.11 1.84 2.85
N LEU A 76 -8.49 2.10 1.68
CA LEU A 76 -8.31 3.43 1.11
C LEU A 76 -8.52 3.42 -0.41
N TYR A 77 -9.63 3.97 -0.88
CA TYR A 77 -9.96 4.09 -2.32
C TYR A 77 -10.89 5.28 -2.57
N GLY A 78 -10.93 5.78 -3.80
CA GLY A 78 -11.64 7.02 -4.16
C GLY A 78 -13.15 7.04 -3.95
N GLY A 79 -13.78 5.87 -3.80
CA GLY A 79 -15.22 5.78 -3.49
C GLY A 79 -15.57 5.83 -1.99
N LEU A 80 -14.59 6.03 -1.12
CA LEU A 80 -14.85 6.29 0.31
C LEU A 80 -15.29 7.75 0.52
N SER A 81 -16.12 8.00 1.56
CA SER A 81 -16.40 9.35 1.98
C SER A 81 -15.13 10.09 2.42
N LEU A 82 -15.12 11.41 2.30
CA LEU A 82 -13.96 12.22 2.73
C LEU A 82 -13.61 11.96 4.19
N GLU A 83 -14.60 11.89 5.07
CA GLU A 83 -14.40 11.57 6.49
C GLU A 83 -13.72 10.21 6.70
N ALA A 84 -14.11 9.19 5.93
CA ALA A 84 -13.48 7.86 6.00
C ALA A 84 -12.05 7.88 5.47
N GLN A 85 -11.77 8.68 4.44
CA GLN A 85 -10.40 8.87 3.93
C GLN A 85 -9.54 9.60 4.97
N GLU A 86 -10.03 10.68 5.55
CA GLU A 86 -9.31 11.46 6.58
C GLU A 86 -8.93 10.59 7.78
N LYS A 87 -9.83 9.72 8.26
CA LYS A 87 -9.53 8.76 9.34
C LYS A 87 -8.38 7.81 9.01
N VAL A 88 -8.20 7.45 7.74
CA VAL A 88 -7.09 6.60 7.31
C VAL A 88 -5.80 7.41 7.18
N LEU A 89 -5.88 8.65 6.70
CA LEU A 89 -4.72 9.53 6.47
C LEU A 89 -4.12 10.04 7.77
N THR A 90 -4.99 10.41 8.71
CA THR A 90 -4.58 10.97 10.00
C THR A 90 -4.28 9.85 10.99
N ARG A 91 -3.12 9.90 11.61
CA ARG A 91 -2.81 8.97 12.70
C ARG A 91 -3.57 9.40 13.94
N GLY A 92 -4.61 8.65 14.28
CA GLY A 92 -5.37 8.86 15.52
C GLY A 92 -4.52 8.64 16.78
N PRO A 93 -5.05 8.91 17.97
CA PRO A 93 -4.36 8.71 19.26
C PRO A 93 -4.08 7.22 19.56
N SER A 94 -4.63 6.30 18.75
CA SER A 94 -4.37 4.87 18.89
C SER A 94 -2.90 4.56 18.61
N SER A 95 -2.28 3.80 19.51
CA SER A 95 -0.91 3.28 19.34
C SER A 95 -0.86 2.05 18.42
N LYS A 96 -2.02 1.59 17.92
CA LYS A 96 -2.11 0.40 17.07
C LYS A 96 -1.37 0.60 15.76
N ARG A 97 -0.75 -0.49 15.31
CA ARG A 97 -0.14 -0.57 13.99
C ARG A 97 -1.23 -0.71 12.93
N ARG A 98 -1.07 0.02 11.81
CA ARG A 98 -2.05 0.01 10.73
C ARG A 98 -1.50 -0.73 9.51
N VAL A 99 -2.38 -1.46 8.83
CA VAL A 99 -2.15 -1.96 7.47
C VAL A 99 -3.20 -1.33 6.57
N ILE A 100 -2.78 -0.46 5.67
CA ILE A 100 -3.65 0.32 4.80
C ILE A 100 -3.67 -0.31 3.42
N PHE A 101 -4.83 -0.80 3.01
CA PHE A 101 -5.07 -1.41 1.70
C PHE A 101 -5.61 -0.35 0.74
N ALA A 102 -4.81 0.07 -0.23
CA ALA A 102 -5.11 1.21 -1.08
C ALA A 102 -5.13 0.87 -2.57
N THR A 103 -5.87 1.65 -3.34
CA THR A 103 -5.70 1.73 -4.79
C THR A 103 -4.60 2.76 -5.12
N ASN A 104 -4.42 3.05 -6.40
CA ASN A 104 -3.51 4.11 -6.88
C ASN A 104 -3.78 5.51 -6.31
N ILE A 105 -4.89 5.75 -5.61
CA ILE A 105 -5.15 7.02 -4.89
C ILE A 105 -4.03 7.37 -3.90
N ALA A 106 -3.41 6.34 -3.30
CA ALA A 106 -2.29 6.51 -2.37
C ALA A 106 -0.94 6.70 -3.07
N GLU A 107 -0.87 6.68 -4.40
CA GLU A 107 0.38 6.76 -5.16
C GLU A 107 0.95 8.18 -5.18
N THR A 108 0.13 9.18 -5.45
CA THR A 108 0.58 10.58 -5.64
C THR A 108 -0.11 11.59 -4.75
N SER A 109 -1.42 11.49 -4.61
CA SER A 109 -2.27 12.60 -4.14
C SER A 109 -2.37 12.72 -2.61
N LEU A 110 -2.01 11.69 -1.86
CA LEU A 110 -2.23 11.65 -0.43
C LEU A 110 -0.92 11.41 0.33
N THR A 111 -0.71 12.17 1.40
CA THR A 111 0.38 11.91 2.34
C THR A 111 -0.17 11.07 3.49
N ILE A 112 0.40 9.87 3.66
CA ILE A 112 0.04 8.97 4.75
C ILE A 112 1.23 8.91 5.70
N GLU A 113 1.03 9.33 6.92
CA GLU A 113 2.08 9.34 7.93
C GLU A 113 2.34 7.95 8.49
N GLY A 114 3.60 7.68 8.83
CA GLY A 114 4.01 6.48 9.55
C GLY A 114 4.23 5.24 8.69
N ILE A 115 4.15 5.33 7.35
CA ILE A 115 4.42 4.20 6.46
C ILE A 115 5.91 3.88 6.44
N VAL A 116 6.24 2.64 6.80
CA VAL A 116 7.61 2.10 6.81
C VAL A 116 7.82 0.98 5.80
N GLY A 117 6.75 0.35 5.35
CA GLY A 117 6.80 -0.73 4.36
C GLY A 117 5.67 -0.62 3.33
N VAL A 118 5.96 -1.07 2.12
CA VAL A 118 5.02 -1.13 1.01
C VAL A 118 4.96 -2.54 0.48
N ILE A 119 3.74 -3.04 0.27
CA ILE A 119 3.45 -4.26 -0.45
C ILE A 119 2.70 -3.86 -1.71
N ASP A 120 3.25 -4.18 -2.88
CA ASP A 120 2.65 -3.82 -4.16
C ASP A 120 2.25 -5.06 -4.94
N SER A 121 0.97 -5.17 -5.29
CA SER A 121 0.48 -6.24 -6.15
C SER A 121 1.00 -6.15 -7.59
N GLY A 122 1.59 -5.02 -7.98
CA GLY A 122 2.01 -4.74 -9.36
C GLY A 122 0.83 -4.55 -10.33
N LEU A 123 -0.39 -4.35 -9.81
CA LEU A 123 -1.61 -4.26 -10.58
C LEU A 123 -2.33 -2.93 -10.35
N GLU A 124 -3.06 -2.48 -11.39
CA GLU A 124 -3.95 -1.33 -11.33
C GLU A 124 -5.19 -1.54 -12.21
N ARG A 125 -6.19 -0.70 -12.02
CA ARG A 125 -7.35 -0.63 -12.91
C ARG A 125 -7.18 0.53 -13.87
N VAL A 126 -7.30 0.22 -15.17
CA VAL A 126 -7.24 1.19 -16.27
C VAL A 126 -8.51 1.14 -17.09
N LEU A 127 -8.97 2.31 -17.54
CA LEU A 127 -10.03 2.39 -18.52
C LEU A 127 -9.44 2.09 -19.91
N ARG A 128 -9.96 1.07 -20.56
CA ARG A 128 -9.59 0.72 -21.93
C ARG A 128 -10.81 0.84 -22.83
N TYR A 129 -10.66 1.64 -23.86
CA TYR A 129 -11.67 1.75 -24.93
C TYR A 129 -11.53 0.53 -25.86
N ASP A 130 -12.63 -0.14 -26.12
CA ASP A 130 -12.73 -1.23 -27.10
C ASP A 130 -13.44 -0.69 -28.36
N PRO A 131 -12.71 -0.48 -29.46
CA PRO A 131 -13.29 0.08 -30.69
C PRO A 131 -14.29 -0.85 -31.38
N VAL A 132 -14.27 -2.16 -31.09
CA VAL A 132 -15.20 -3.12 -31.68
C VAL A 132 -16.58 -3.04 -31.02
N SER A 133 -16.64 -2.87 -29.72
CA SER A 133 -17.90 -2.76 -28.97
C SER A 133 -18.33 -1.30 -28.71
N ASP A 134 -17.54 -0.30 -29.11
CA ASP A 134 -17.71 1.12 -28.80
C ASP A 134 -17.93 1.38 -27.30
N MET A 135 -17.26 0.60 -26.47
CA MET A 135 -17.43 0.65 -25.02
C MET A 135 -16.11 0.83 -24.30
N THR A 136 -16.12 1.63 -23.25
CA THR A 136 -15.00 1.73 -22.33
C THR A 136 -15.17 0.70 -21.20
N ARG A 137 -14.18 -0.16 -21.03
CA ARG A 137 -14.15 -1.17 -19.96
C ARG A 137 -13.05 -0.89 -18.95
N LEU A 138 -13.32 -1.23 -17.71
CA LEU A 138 -12.34 -1.13 -16.64
C LEU A 138 -11.60 -2.47 -16.53
N GLU A 139 -10.35 -2.50 -16.96
CA GLU A 139 -9.51 -3.72 -16.96
C GLU A 139 -8.43 -3.66 -15.88
N THR A 140 -8.00 -4.82 -15.43
CA THR A 140 -6.83 -4.94 -14.55
C THR A 140 -5.59 -5.13 -15.41
N ALA A 141 -4.63 -4.22 -15.27
CA ALA A 141 -3.36 -4.22 -15.98
C ALA A 141 -2.18 -4.21 -15.01
N ARG A 142 -0.98 -4.51 -15.51
CA ARG A 142 0.26 -4.30 -14.76
C ARG A 142 0.59 -2.81 -14.73
N ILE A 143 1.11 -2.36 -13.59
CA ILE A 143 1.57 -0.98 -13.43
C ILE A 143 2.80 -0.68 -14.28
N SER A 144 3.03 0.58 -14.58
CA SER A 144 4.26 1.05 -15.20
C SER A 144 5.45 0.99 -14.23
N LYS A 145 6.69 1.01 -14.77
CA LYS A 145 7.90 1.13 -13.95
C LYS A 145 7.91 2.42 -13.13
N ALA A 146 7.43 3.52 -13.70
CA ALA A 146 7.33 4.80 -13.01
C ALA A 146 6.39 4.72 -11.80
N SER A 147 5.23 4.09 -11.97
CA SER A 147 4.28 3.84 -10.89
C SER A 147 4.89 2.96 -9.79
N ALA A 148 5.59 1.88 -10.16
CA ALA A 148 6.28 1.02 -9.19
C ALA A 148 7.30 1.80 -8.34
N ILE A 149 8.09 2.68 -8.95
CA ILE A 149 9.06 3.54 -8.25
C ILE A 149 8.35 4.51 -7.30
N GLN A 150 7.26 5.13 -7.73
CA GLN A 150 6.49 6.05 -6.90
C GLN A 150 5.86 5.35 -5.70
N ARG A 151 5.30 4.16 -5.90
CA ARG A 151 4.72 3.33 -4.83
C ARG A 151 5.79 2.87 -3.84
N ALA A 152 6.92 2.37 -4.31
CA ALA A 152 8.05 1.99 -3.46
C ALA A 152 8.58 3.19 -2.63
N GLY A 153 8.63 4.39 -3.22
CA GLY A 153 9.03 5.63 -2.56
C GLY A 153 8.13 6.05 -1.39
N ARG A 154 6.95 5.43 -1.22
CA ARG A 154 6.10 5.65 -0.05
C ARG A 154 6.69 5.08 1.24
N ALA A 155 7.46 4.00 1.17
CA ALA A 155 8.15 3.42 2.33
C ALA A 155 9.31 4.31 2.83
N GLY A 156 9.94 5.09 1.97
CA GLY A 156 11.13 5.88 2.29
C GLY A 156 10.88 7.26 2.90
N ARG A 157 9.63 7.64 3.17
CA ARG A 157 9.30 9.02 3.59
C ARG A 157 9.33 9.28 5.08
N TYR A 158 9.35 8.25 5.93
CA TYR A 158 9.28 8.43 7.37
C TYR A 158 10.23 7.48 8.11
N ARG A 159 11.21 8.06 8.81
CA ARG A 159 11.91 7.39 9.90
C ARG A 159 11.55 8.11 11.18
N SER A 160 10.94 7.44 12.16
CA SER A 160 10.80 8.01 13.49
C SER A 160 12.20 8.26 14.05
N ALA A 161 12.44 9.47 14.57
CA ALA A 161 13.68 9.87 15.24
C ALA A 161 13.83 9.10 16.58
N GLY A 162 14.10 7.78 16.53
CA GLY A 162 14.16 6.96 17.74
C GLY A 162 14.87 5.62 17.62
N SER A 163 15.19 5.12 16.45
CA SER A 163 16.00 3.89 16.35
C SER A 163 17.48 4.24 16.21
N ARG A 164 18.21 4.31 17.33
CA ARG A 164 19.68 4.22 17.31
C ARG A 164 20.02 2.85 16.71
N GLY A 165 20.60 2.85 15.51
CA GLY A 165 21.23 1.69 14.97
C GLY A 165 22.40 1.32 15.88
N SER A 166 22.34 0.15 16.50
CA SER A 166 23.55 -0.53 16.96
C SER A 166 24.22 -1.08 15.71
N GLY A 167 25.27 -0.39 15.25
CA GLY A 167 26.21 -1.00 14.29
C GLY A 167 26.98 -2.11 14.98
N VAL A 168 27.18 -3.19 14.27
CA VAL A 168 28.45 -3.93 14.16
C VAL A 168 28.52 -4.43 12.72
#